data_c051ecf812c5cb2601380ec9af2c9ad8
#
_entry.id   c051ecf812c5cb2601380ec9af2c9ad8
#
_cell.length_a   1.000
_cell.length_b   1.000
_cell.length_c   1.000
_cell.angle_alpha   90.00
_cell.angle_beta   90.00
_cell.angle_gamma   90.00
#
_symmetry.space_group_name_H-M   'P 1'
#
loop_
_entity.id
_entity.type
_entity.pdbx_description
1 polymer ?
#
loop_
_entity_poly.entity_id
_entity_poly.type
_entity_poly.pdbx_seq_one_letter_code
_entity_poly.pdbx_strand_id
1 'polypeptide(L)'
;MAGKKVIIRTLDIGADKQIDYFDMAHEENPAMGYRAIRICLDRPEVFKTQLRALFRASMFGNISIMYPMIISVTEVKQIKAIVAEVKKELTEQGIPFKDDVEQGVMIETPAAVMISDLLAKEVDFFSIGTVSYTHLRAHETGAYL
;
A
#
# COMPACT_ATOMS: atom_id res chain seq x y z
N MET A 1 -4.65 20.96 -8.86
CA MET A 1 -4.29 20.61 -7.44
C MET A 1 -2.92 21.15 -7.01
N ALA A 2 -2.46 22.19 -7.63
CA ALA A 2 -1.16 22.79 -7.31
C ALA A 2 -1.06 23.16 -5.82
N GLY A 3 0.02 22.74 -5.18
CA GLY A 3 0.29 23.00 -3.76
C GLY A 3 -0.44 22.14 -2.75
N LYS A 4 -1.40 21.31 -3.17
CA LYS A 4 -2.10 20.39 -2.26
C LYS A 4 -1.44 19.02 -2.23
N LYS A 5 -1.40 18.43 -1.05
CA LYS A 5 -0.90 17.07 -0.86
C LYS A 5 -1.92 16.05 -1.40
N VAL A 6 -1.44 15.12 -2.20
CA VAL A 6 -2.25 14.02 -2.74
C VAL A 6 -1.68 12.71 -2.21
N ILE A 7 -2.49 11.95 -1.51
CA ILE A 7 -2.12 10.62 -1.02
C ILE A 7 -2.64 9.59 -2.02
N ILE A 8 -1.75 8.80 -2.57
CA ILE A 8 -2.09 7.76 -3.54
C ILE A 8 -1.87 6.40 -2.90
N ARG A 9 -2.94 5.63 -2.83
CA ARG A 9 -2.90 4.26 -2.35
C ARG A 9 -2.39 3.33 -3.45
N THR A 10 -1.46 2.44 -3.10
CA THR A 10 -1.02 1.41 -4.02
C THR A 10 -2.12 0.35 -4.23
N LEU A 11 -1.90 -0.53 -5.19
CA LEU A 11 -2.87 -1.53 -5.60
C LEU A 11 -3.50 -2.27 -4.43
N ASP A 12 -4.83 -2.29 -4.38
CA ASP A 12 -5.63 -2.99 -3.37
C ASP A 12 -6.64 -3.91 -4.06
N ILE A 13 -6.15 -5.03 -4.57
CA ILE A 13 -6.95 -6.03 -5.27
C ILE A 13 -6.81 -7.36 -4.52
N GLY A 14 -7.93 -8.06 -4.39
CA GLY A 14 -7.98 -9.41 -3.84
C GLY A 14 -8.62 -10.40 -4.81
N ALA A 15 -8.70 -11.66 -4.42
CA ALA A 15 -9.30 -12.72 -5.23
C ALA A 15 -10.80 -12.53 -5.49
N ASP A 16 -11.46 -11.66 -4.71
CA ASP A 16 -12.84 -11.24 -4.91
C ASP A 16 -13.04 -10.38 -6.17
N LYS A 17 -11.97 -9.76 -6.65
CA LYS A 17 -11.95 -8.95 -7.86
C LYS A 17 -11.10 -9.65 -8.90
N GLN A 18 -11.71 -10.56 -9.64
CA GLN A 18 -11.02 -11.26 -10.72
C GLN A 18 -10.66 -10.28 -11.83
N ILE A 19 -9.39 -10.05 -11.97
CA ILE A 19 -8.84 -9.32 -13.10
C ILE A 19 -7.97 -10.33 -13.86
N ASP A 20 -8.30 -10.58 -15.10
CA ASP A 20 -7.63 -11.58 -15.95
C ASP A 20 -6.10 -11.43 -15.96
N TYR A 21 -5.65 -10.20 -15.82
CA TYR A 21 -4.22 -9.88 -15.79
C TYR A 21 -3.47 -10.53 -14.62
N PHE A 22 -4.13 -10.80 -13.48
CA PHE A 22 -3.46 -11.31 -12.29
C PHE A 22 -3.57 -12.81 -12.10
N ASP A 23 -4.47 -13.48 -12.82
CA ASP A 23 -4.69 -14.93 -12.74
C ASP A 23 -4.66 -15.45 -11.29
N MET A 24 -5.51 -14.86 -10.44
CA MET A 24 -5.54 -15.15 -9.01
C MET A 24 -6.46 -16.34 -8.71
N ALA A 25 -6.02 -17.20 -7.78
CA ALA A 25 -6.84 -18.29 -7.29
C ALA A 25 -8.07 -17.76 -6.52
N HIS A 26 -9.17 -18.49 -6.62
CA HIS A 26 -10.37 -18.18 -5.86
C HIS A 26 -10.14 -18.45 -4.37
N GLU A 27 -10.57 -17.54 -3.50
CA GLU A 27 -10.50 -17.67 -2.05
C GLU A 27 -11.87 -17.51 -1.43
N GLU A 28 -12.16 -18.31 -0.38
CA GLU A 28 -13.42 -18.20 0.35
C GLU A 28 -13.50 -16.93 1.18
N ASN A 29 -12.38 -16.44 1.67
CA ASN A 29 -12.29 -15.21 2.45
C ASN A 29 -11.24 -14.24 1.85
N PRO A 30 -11.55 -13.61 0.71
CA PRO A 30 -10.61 -12.74 0.02
C PRO A 30 -10.21 -11.50 0.81
N ALA A 31 -11.00 -11.13 1.83
CA ALA A 31 -10.68 -10.01 2.70
C ALA A 31 -9.41 -10.23 3.53
N MET A 32 -9.15 -11.49 3.90
CA MET A 32 -8.04 -11.87 4.78
C MET A 32 -6.97 -12.70 4.08
N GLY A 33 -7.19 -13.06 2.80
CA GLY A 33 -6.32 -13.93 2.04
C GLY A 33 -5.27 -13.22 1.20
N TYR A 34 -5.05 -13.72 0.00
CA TYR A 34 -4.10 -13.22 -0.98
C TYR A 34 -4.60 -11.93 -1.60
N ARG A 35 -4.15 -10.80 -1.06
CA ARG A 35 -4.73 -9.49 -1.37
C ARG A 35 -3.70 -8.37 -1.22
N ALA A 36 -3.92 -7.30 -1.99
CA ALA A 36 -3.22 -6.02 -1.87
C ALA A 36 -1.70 -6.18 -1.82
N ILE A 37 -1.09 -5.86 -0.69
CA ILE A 37 0.37 -5.87 -0.56
C ILE A 37 0.99 -7.26 -0.77
N ARG A 38 0.27 -8.33 -0.42
CA ARG A 38 0.76 -9.70 -0.64
C ARG A 38 0.91 -10.00 -2.13
N ILE A 39 -0.06 -9.55 -2.93
CA ILE A 39 0.03 -9.64 -4.40
C ILE A 39 1.22 -8.83 -4.91
N CYS A 40 1.38 -7.62 -4.38
CA CYS A 40 2.48 -6.74 -4.77
C CYS A 40 3.85 -7.36 -4.45
N LEU A 41 3.98 -8.04 -3.33
CA LEU A 41 5.24 -8.67 -2.92
C LEU A 41 5.54 -9.95 -3.71
N ASP A 42 4.49 -10.70 -4.07
CA ASP A 42 4.65 -11.93 -4.88
C ASP A 42 4.90 -11.61 -6.36
N ARG A 43 4.39 -10.50 -6.83
CA ARG A 43 4.53 -10.03 -8.22
C ARG A 43 5.17 -8.64 -8.24
N PRO A 44 6.46 -8.55 -7.90
CA PRO A 44 7.12 -7.26 -7.71
C PRO A 44 7.20 -6.42 -8.99
N GLU A 45 7.16 -7.01 -10.17
CA GLU A 45 7.18 -6.29 -11.44
C GLU A 45 5.98 -5.34 -11.60
N VAL A 46 4.79 -5.76 -11.16
CA VAL A 46 3.58 -4.92 -11.20
C VAL A 46 3.71 -3.78 -10.20
N PHE A 47 4.16 -4.10 -9.00
CA PHE A 47 4.36 -3.12 -7.93
C PHE A 47 5.43 -2.09 -8.30
N LYS A 48 6.55 -2.55 -8.86
CA LYS A 48 7.61 -1.67 -9.35
C LYS A 48 7.11 -0.71 -10.42
N THR A 49 6.29 -1.19 -11.36
CA THR A 49 5.70 -0.34 -12.40
C THR A 49 4.88 0.78 -11.78
N GLN A 50 4.04 0.47 -10.80
CA GLN A 50 3.25 1.47 -10.10
C GLN A 50 4.13 2.47 -9.34
N LEU A 51 5.12 1.98 -8.60
CA LEU A 51 6.05 2.84 -7.85
C LEU A 51 6.85 3.75 -8.78
N ARG A 52 7.33 3.25 -9.91
CA ARG A 52 8.03 4.07 -10.90
C ARG A 52 7.15 5.21 -11.39
N ALA A 53 5.90 4.92 -11.70
CA ALA A 53 4.95 5.95 -12.13
C ALA A 53 4.72 7.01 -11.04
N LEU A 54 4.57 6.58 -9.79
CA LEU A 54 4.36 7.47 -8.66
C LEU A 54 5.58 8.35 -8.38
N PHE A 55 6.78 7.80 -8.38
CA PHE A 55 8.01 8.58 -8.20
C PHE A 55 8.24 9.57 -9.34
N ARG A 56 7.96 9.16 -10.57
CA ARG A 56 8.02 10.09 -11.70
C ARG A 56 7.02 11.23 -11.57
N ALA A 57 5.80 10.92 -11.16
CA ALA A 57 4.75 11.90 -10.93
C ALA A 57 5.09 12.87 -9.79
N SER A 58 5.94 12.47 -8.85
CA SER A 58 6.35 13.31 -7.71
C SER A 58 7.02 14.61 -8.13
N MET A 59 7.59 14.67 -9.34
CA MET A 59 8.18 15.90 -9.88
C MET A 59 7.13 16.95 -10.27
N PHE A 60 5.87 16.53 -10.42
CA PHE A 60 4.78 17.39 -10.90
C PHE A 60 3.77 17.77 -9.83
N GLY A 61 3.90 17.20 -8.63
CA GLY A 61 2.98 17.46 -7.54
C GLY A 61 3.46 16.95 -6.20
N ASN A 62 2.77 17.35 -5.14
CA ASN A 62 3.07 16.91 -3.77
C ASN A 62 2.36 15.57 -3.50
N ILE A 63 3.05 14.48 -3.78
CA ILE A 63 2.52 13.11 -3.68
C ILE A 63 3.07 12.42 -2.45
N SER A 64 2.20 11.67 -1.77
CA SER A 64 2.56 10.70 -0.75
C SER A 64 2.01 9.34 -1.15
N ILE A 65 2.72 8.28 -0.80
CA ILE A 65 2.35 6.90 -1.14
C ILE A 65 1.83 6.20 0.11
N MET A 66 0.74 5.46 -0.03
CA MET A 66 0.11 4.74 1.07
C MET A 66 -0.07 3.26 0.70
N TYR A 67 0.33 2.38 1.62
CA TYR A 67 0.27 0.93 1.42
C TYR A 67 -0.90 0.33 2.20
N PRO A 68 -1.82 -0.37 1.53
CA PRO A 68 -3.00 -0.95 2.16
C PRO A 68 -2.73 -2.33 2.75
N MET A 69 -3.59 -2.77 3.65
CA MET A 69 -3.66 -4.15 4.17
C MET A 69 -2.37 -4.68 4.79
N ILE A 70 -1.63 -3.83 5.50
CA ILE A 70 -0.40 -4.21 6.18
C ILE A 70 -0.72 -5.05 7.43
N ILE A 71 -0.01 -6.14 7.61
CA ILE A 71 -0.15 -7.02 8.79
C ILE A 71 1.16 -7.24 9.55
N SER A 72 2.30 -6.81 9.02
CA SER A 72 3.59 -7.02 9.68
C SER A 72 4.62 -5.96 9.33
N VAL A 73 5.58 -5.79 10.21
CA VAL A 73 6.76 -4.94 9.97
C VAL A 73 7.61 -5.51 8.84
N THR A 74 7.66 -6.83 8.71
CA THR A 74 8.39 -7.51 7.64
C THR A 74 7.89 -7.08 6.26
N GLU A 75 6.57 -6.99 6.10
CA GLU A 75 5.99 -6.50 4.83
C GLU A 75 6.44 -5.08 4.52
N VAL A 76 6.46 -4.19 5.50
CA VAL A 76 6.94 -2.82 5.32
C VAL A 76 8.40 -2.79 4.91
N LYS A 77 9.24 -3.62 5.53
CA LYS A 77 10.66 -3.72 5.17
C LYS A 77 10.85 -4.25 3.75
N GLN A 78 10.05 -5.20 3.32
CA GLN A 78 10.06 -5.70 1.94
C GLN A 78 9.64 -4.62 0.95
N ILE A 79 8.62 -3.85 1.28
CA ILE A 79 8.19 -2.69 0.48
C ILE A 79 9.34 -1.70 0.34
N LYS A 80 9.99 -1.35 1.45
CA LYS A 80 11.11 -0.39 1.44
C LYS A 80 12.28 -0.88 0.58
N ALA A 81 12.55 -2.18 0.58
CA ALA A 81 13.57 -2.77 -0.27
C ALA A 81 13.21 -2.61 -1.76
N ILE A 82 11.95 -2.87 -2.13
CA ILE A 82 11.48 -2.69 -3.52
C ILE A 82 11.51 -1.20 -3.92
N VAL A 83 11.13 -0.31 -3.01
CA VAL A 83 11.22 1.14 -3.25
C VAL A 83 12.67 1.56 -3.51
N ALA A 84 13.61 1.04 -2.73
CA ALA A 84 15.03 1.32 -2.93
C ALA A 84 15.54 0.85 -4.30
N GLU A 85 15.10 -0.33 -4.74
CA GLU A 85 15.42 -0.83 -6.07
C GLU A 85 14.86 0.07 -7.18
N VAL A 86 13.60 0.52 -7.05
CA VAL A 86 12.97 1.42 -8.01
C VAL A 86 13.71 2.74 -8.09
N LYS A 87 14.05 3.33 -6.95
CA LYS A 87 14.83 4.57 -6.90
C LYS A 87 16.19 4.41 -7.57
N LYS A 88 16.87 3.29 -7.33
CA LYS A 88 18.14 2.98 -7.96
C LYS A 88 18.00 2.87 -9.48
N GLU A 89 17.01 2.14 -9.96
CA GLU A 89 16.74 1.98 -11.39
C GLU A 89 16.47 3.34 -12.07
N LEU A 90 15.64 4.17 -11.44
CA LEU A 90 15.33 5.52 -11.95
C LEU A 90 16.59 6.40 -12.02
N THR A 91 17.44 6.33 -11.00
CA THR A 91 18.71 7.07 -10.96
C THR A 91 19.65 6.62 -12.08
N GLU A 92 19.78 5.30 -12.27
CA GLU A 92 20.62 4.74 -13.34
C GLU A 92 20.13 5.11 -14.74
N GLN A 93 18.81 5.26 -14.90
CA GLN A 93 18.21 5.67 -16.18
C GLN A 93 18.19 7.18 -16.38
N GLY A 94 18.66 7.95 -15.41
CA GLY A 94 18.64 9.42 -15.47
C GLY A 94 17.24 10.03 -15.39
N ILE A 95 16.27 9.30 -14.84
CA ILE A 95 14.89 9.79 -14.70
C ILE A 95 14.76 10.54 -13.37
N PRO A 96 14.37 11.84 -13.38
CA PRO A 96 14.25 12.60 -12.14
C PRO A 96 13.04 12.16 -11.31
N PHE A 97 13.19 12.20 -9.99
CA PHE A 97 12.12 11.97 -9.02
C PHE A 97 12.48 12.67 -7.71
N LYS A 98 11.48 12.90 -6.85
CA LYS A 98 11.72 13.38 -5.49
C LYS A 98 12.04 12.22 -4.58
N ASP A 99 13.19 12.27 -3.91
CA ASP A 99 13.62 11.22 -2.98
C ASP A 99 12.87 11.26 -1.65
N ASP A 100 12.32 12.40 -1.27
CA ASP A 100 11.65 12.66 -0.01
C ASP A 100 10.12 12.43 -0.04
N VAL A 101 9.63 11.66 -1.00
CA VAL A 101 8.21 11.28 -1.05
C VAL A 101 7.84 10.52 0.23
N GLU A 102 6.85 11.07 0.96
CA GLU A 102 6.37 10.44 2.17
C GLU A 102 5.68 9.11 1.89
N GLN A 103 5.93 8.12 2.75
CA GLN A 103 5.37 6.80 2.65
C GLN A 103 4.67 6.43 3.95
N GLY A 104 3.42 6.02 3.86
CA GLY A 104 2.60 5.63 4.99
C GLY A 104 1.88 4.31 4.78
N VAL A 105 1.25 3.84 5.83
CA VAL A 105 0.46 2.60 5.80
C VAL A 105 -0.95 2.85 6.29
N MET A 106 -1.87 2.02 5.81
CA MET A 106 -3.22 2.00 6.33
C MET A 106 -3.29 1.10 7.55
N ILE A 107 -3.82 1.63 8.64
CA ILE A 107 -4.17 0.86 9.83
C ILE A 107 -5.62 0.40 9.65
N GLU A 108 -5.79 -0.77 9.08
CA GLU A 108 -7.10 -1.31 8.72
C GLU A 108 -7.22 -2.81 9.01
N THR A 109 -6.16 -3.43 9.52
CA THR A 109 -6.18 -4.82 9.96
C THR A 109 -5.97 -4.88 11.48
N PRO A 110 -6.53 -5.88 12.17
CA PRO A 110 -6.26 -6.04 13.60
C PRO A 110 -4.77 -6.18 13.90
N ALA A 111 -4.03 -6.89 13.05
CA ALA A 111 -2.58 -7.04 13.21
C ALA A 111 -1.86 -5.69 13.16
N ALA A 112 -2.22 -4.80 12.23
CA ALA A 112 -1.62 -3.47 12.12
C ALA A 112 -1.88 -2.62 13.37
N VAL A 113 -3.08 -2.72 13.95
CA VAL A 113 -3.41 -2.03 15.20
C VAL A 113 -2.48 -2.48 16.32
N MET A 114 -2.30 -3.79 16.46
CA MET A 114 -1.48 -4.38 17.53
C MET A 114 0.00 -4.00 17.44
N ILE A 115 0.51 -3.77 16.25
CA ILE A 115 1.93 -3.45 16.02
C ILE A 115 2.14 -2.01 15.57
N SER A 116 1.17 -1.14 15.78
CA SER A 116 1.23 0.24 15.28
C SER A 116 2.43 1.03 15.80
N ASP A 117 2.86 0.78 17.02
CA ASP A 117 4.07 1.37 17.60
C ASP A 117 5.35 0.98 16.85
N LEU A 118 5.43 -0.27 16.40
CA LEU A 118 6.54 -0.76 15.60
C LEU A 118 6.48 -0.21 14.18
N LEU A 119 5.29 -0.15 13.60
CA LEU A 119 5.09 0.42 12.26
C LEU A 119 5.43 1.92 12.23
N ALA A 120 5.15 2.64 13.31
CA ALA A 120 5.45 4.07 13.40
C ALA A 120 6.94 4.40 13.21
N LYS A 121 7.82 3.45 13.52
CA LYS A 121 9.27 3.60 13.32
C LYS A 121 9.71 3.44 11.87
N GLU A 122 8.87 2.85 11.04
CA GLU A 122 9.21 2.48 9.67
C GLU A 122 8.57 3.38 8.61
N VAL A 123 7.55 4.15 8.97
CA VAL A 123 6.75 4.94 8.03
C VAL A 123 6.60 6.39 8.47
N ASP A 124 6.21 7.26 7.53
CA ASP A 124 6.09 8.70 7.76
C ASP A 124 4.72 9.10 8.30
N PHE A 125 3.68 8.32 7.99
CA PHE A 125 2.32 8.61 8.45
C PHE A 125 1.46 7.35 8.49
N PHE A 126 0.33 7.45 9.20
CA PHE A 126 -0.73 6.45 9.20
C PHE A 126 -2.01 7.02 8.59
N SER A 127 -2.75 6.16 7.92
CA SER A 127 -4.15 6.40 7.57
C SER A 127 -4.97 5.33 8.27
N ILE A 128 -5.91 5.77 9.10
CA ILE A 128 -6.81 4.84 9.79
C ILE A 128 -8.03 4.65 8.91
N GLY A 129 -8.20 3.43 8.41
CA GLY A 129 -9.30 3.10 7.52
C GLY A 129 -10.30 2.17 8.15
N THR A 130 -11.57 2.38 7.87
CA THR A 130 -12.60 1.39 8.17
C THR A 130 -12.64 0.37 7.04
N VAL A 131 -12.79 -0.90 7.42
CA VAL A 131 -12.88 -1.98 6.45
C VAL A 131 -14.15 -1.84 5.63
N SER A 132 -14.02 -1.94 4.32
CA SER A 132 -15.13 -1.74 3.38
C SER A 132 -16.05 -2.96 3.24
N TYR A 133 -15.97 -3.95 4.13
CA TYR A 133 -16.82 -5.14 4.10
C TYR A 133 -18.08 -4.93 4.92
N THR A 134 -19.21 -5.17 4.30
CA THR A 134 -20.52 -4.91 4.89
C THR A 134 -20.72 -5.63 6.24
N HIS A 135 -20.29 -6.89 6.33
CA HIS A 135 -20.44 -7.66 7.56
C HIS A 135 -19.52 -7.16 8.70
N LEU A 136 -18.30 -6.75 8.39
CA LEU A 136 -17.38 -6.18 9.38
C LEU A 136 -17.85 -4.78 9.82
N ARG A 137 -18.37 -4.01 8.91
CA ARG A 137 -18.94 -2.69 9.22
C ARG A 137 -20.13 -2.79 10.17
N ALA A 138 -20.94 -3.81 10.01
CA ALA A 138 -22.05 -4.05 10.93
C ALA A 138 -21.57 -4.30 12.36
N HIS A 139 -20.49 -5.07 12.52
CA HIS A 139 -19.85 -5.29 13.82
C HIS A 139 -19.23 -4.03 14.39
N GLU A 140 -18.53 -3.28 13.58
CA GLU A 140 -17.91 -2.01 13.98
C GLU A 140 -18.96 -1.03 14.46
N THR A 141 -20.05 -0.88 13.72
CA THR A 141 -21.15 0.00 14.10
C THR A 141 -21.73 -0.41 15.45
N GLY A 142 -21.93 -1.69 15.69
CA GLY A 142 -22.39 -2.20 16.97
C GLY A 142 -21.41 -1.94 18.11
N ALA A 143 -20.11 -1.93 17.86
CA ALA A 143 -19.09 -1.69 18.86
C ALA A 143 -19.01 -0.21 19.30
N TYR A 144 -19.35 0.71 18.42
CA TYR A 144 -19.23 2.15 18.65
C TYR A 144 -20.53 2.82 19.15
N LEU A 145 -21.59 2.10 19.11
CA LEU A 145 -22.89 2.59 19.58
C LEU A 145 -23.12 2.18 21.04
#